data_c359888b0caccc389d60d8cce500c080
#
_entry.id   c359888b0caccc389d60d8cce500c080
#
_cell.length_a   1.000
_cell.length_b   1.000
_cell.length_c   1.000
_cell.angle_alpha   90.00
_cell.angle_beta   90.00
_cell.angle_gamma   90.00
#
_symmetry.space_group_name_H-M   'P 1'
#
loop_
_entity.id
_entity.type
_entity.pdbx_description
1 polymer ?
#
loop_
_entity_poly.entity_id
_entity_poly.type
_entity_poly.pdbx_seq_one_letter_code
_entity_poly.pdbx_strand_id
1 'polypeptide(L)'
;MNKTDKMIALIIALIVTASLIYITPTGRGIINNYLFATQKVDDATNYETIKKVEDTCRAMISSYETDRLTYEQYKDSDNEEKQSWAEQAKMRANKTVATYNNYILENSFVWEENVPRDIYGKLEYIE
;
A
#
# COMPACT_ATOMS: atom_id res chain seq x y z
N MET A 1 11.25 -36.30 43.46
CA MET A 1 11.37 -35.23 42.46
C MET A 1 10.26 -34.22 42.70
N ASN A 2 10.63 -33.01 43.06
CA ASN A 2 9.70 -31.91 43.35
C ASN A 2 8.94 -31.46 42.09
N LYS A 3 7.81 -30.75 42.24
CA LYS A 3 7.05 -30.18 41.11
C LYS A 3 7.93 -29.34 40.20
N THR A 4 8.85 -28.61 40.80
CA THR A 4 9.83 -27.74 40.10
C THR A 4 10.80 -28.56 39.26
N ASP A 5 11.32 -29.67 39.77
CA ASP A 5 12.24 -30.54 39.05
C ASP A 5 11.58 -31.22 37.86
N LYS A 6 10.29 -31.60 38.00
CA LYS A 6 9.49 -32.12 36.86
C LYS A 6 9.28 -31.11 35.77
N MET A 7 9.00 -29.84 36.12
CA MET A 7 8.88 -28.75 35.16
C MET A 7 10.19 -28.47 34.43
N ILE A 8 11.31 -28.43 35.15
CA ILE A 8 12.63 -28.23 34.56
C ILE A 8 12.98 -29.34 33.57
N ALA A 9 12.75 -30.61 34.01
CA ALA A 9 12.99 -31.76 33.14
C ALA A 9 12.13 -31.73 31.85
N LEU A 10 10.88 -31.28 31.94
CA LEU A 10 9.99 -31.14 30.80
C LEU A 10 10.46 -30.06 29.84
N ILE A 11 10.90 -28.92 30.37
CA ILE A 11 11.46 -27.83 29.56
C ILE A 11 12.74 -28.26 28.82
N ILE A 12 13.64 -28.95 29.53
CA ILE A 12 14.86 -29.50 28.93
C ILE A 12 14.53 -30.50 27.83
N ALA A 13 13.57 -31.40 28.05
CA ALA A 13 13.14 -32.38 27.07
C ALA A 13 12.56 -31.69 25.81
N LEU A 14 11.75 -30.62 25.97
CA LEU A 14 11.23 -29.84 24.86
C LEU A 14 12.33 -29.13 24.06
N ILE A 15 13.32 -28.54 24.73
CA ILE A 15 14.45 -27.89 24.05
C ILE A 15 15.28 -28.90 23.27
N VAL A 16 15.56 -30.07 23.85
CA VAL A 16 16.31 -31.16 23.20
C VAL A 16 15.55 -31.68 21.97
N THR A 17 14.25 -31.92 22.08
CA THR A 17 13.45 -32.41 20.95
C THR A 17 13.34 -31.37 19.85
N ALA A 18 13.14 -30.09 20.15
CA ALA A 18 13.15 -29.01 19.19
C ALA A 18 14.51 -28.87 18.46
N SER A 19 15.61 -29.00 19.22
CA SER A 19 16.97 -28.97 18.65
C SER A 19 17.24 -30.16 17.73
N LEU A 20 16.78 -31.36 18.07
CA LEU A 20 16.90 -32.54 17.23
C LEU A 20 16.11 -32.40 15.93
N ILE A 21 14.90 -31.86 15.98
CA ILE A 21 14.09 -31.57 14.79
C ILE A 21 14.84 -30.58 13.88
N TYR A 22 15.42 -29.52 14.44
CA TYR A 22 16.12 -28.50 13.67
C TYR A 22 17.43 -29.02 13.04
N ILE A 23 18.11 -29.98 13.69
CA ILE A 23 19.38 -30.56 13.20
C ILE A 23 19.14 -31.56 12.06
N THR A 24 18.00 -32.27 12.07
CA THR A 24 17.71 -33.27 11.03
C THR A 24 17.37 -32.61 9.67
N PRO A 25 17.85 -33.16 8.54
CA PRO A 25 17.51 -32.64 7.22
C PRO A 25 16.01 -32.57 6.94
N THR A 26 15.27 -33.57 7.41
CA THR A 26 13.79 -33.64 7.29
C THR A 26 13.10 -32.56 8.11
N GLY A 27 13.53 -32.36 9.37
CA GLY A 27 12.99 -31.31 10.23
C GLY A 27 13.23 -29.90 9.68
N ARG A 28 14.45 -29.63 9.18
CA ARG A 28 14.77 -28.37 8.48
C ARG A 28 13.88 -28.16 7.25
N GLY A 29 13.65 -29.20 6.47
CA GLY A 29 12.80 -29.14 5.28
C GLY A 29 11.36 -28.75 5.62
N ILE A 30 10.79 -29.32 6.68
CA ILE A 30 9.44 -29.00 7.15
C ILE A 30 9.37 -27.54 7.63
N ILE A 31 10.31 -27.10 8.46
CA ILE A 31 10.36 -25.73 8.98
C ILE A 31 10.53 -24.71 7.84
N ASN A 32 11.48 -24.95 6.94
CA ASN A 32 11.74 -24.07 5.80
C ASN A 32 10.52 -24.00 4.87
N ASN A 33 9.84 -25.12 4.63
CA ASN A 33 8.65 -25.14 3.79
C ASN A 33 7.48 -24.34 4.41
N TYR A 34 7.32 -24.44 5.73
CA TYR A 34 6.31 -23.68 6.46
C TYR A 34 6.63 -22.18 6.46
N LEU A 35 7.86 -21.80 6.74
CA LEU A 35 8.31 -20.41 6.72
C LEU A 35 8.20 -19.81 5.31
N PHE A 36 8.59 -20.55 4.27
CA PHE A 36 8.45 -20.13 2.89
C PHE A 36 6.98 -19.92 2.48
N ALA A 37 6.10 -20.83 2.88
CA ALA A 37 4.67 -20.70 2.58
C ALA A 37 4.05 -19.48 3.28
N THR A 38 4.38 -19.21 4.54
CA THR A 38 3.91 -18.02 5.28
C THR A 38 4.46 -16.73 4.67
N GLN A 39 5.73 -16.67 4.34
CA GLN A 39 6.35 -15.51 3.71
C GLN A 39 5.74 -15.22 2.33
N LYS A 40 5.46 -16.24 1.52
CA LYS A 40 4.83 -16.08 0.22
C LYS A 40 3.40 -15.53 0.32
N VAL A 41 2.63 -15.91 1.34
CA VAL A 41 1.29 -15.36 1.58
C VAL A 41 1.39 -13.90 2.02
N ASP A 42 2.33 -13.55 2.89
CA ASP A 42 2.56 -12.19 3.38
C ASP A 42 2.99 -11.27 2.22
N ASP A 43 3.95 -11.70 1.40
CA ASP A 43 4.41 -10.97 0.22
C ASP A 43 3.28 -10.74 -0.80
N ALA A 44 2.43 -11.73 -1.06
CA ALA A 44 1.30 -11.61 -1.97
C ALA A 44 0.24 -10.62 -1.45
N THR A 45 -0.07 -10.67 -0.15
CA THR A 45 -1.04 -9.77 0.49
C THR A 45 -0.52 -8.33 0.49
N ASN A 46 0.76 -8.13 0.80
CA ASN A 46 1.40 -6.83 0.78
C ASN A 46 1.44 -6.25 -0.64
N TYR A 47 1.79 -7.06 -1.64
CA TYR A 47 1.79 -6.65 -3.05
C TYR A 47 0.39 -6.22 -3.53
N GLU A 48 -0.67 -6.96 -3.22
CA GLU A 48 -2.04 -6.58 -3.59
C GLU A 48 -2.46 -5.26 -2.96
N THR A 49 -2.11 -5.04 -1.69
CA THR A 49 -2.40 -3.80 -0.97
C THR A 49 -1.67 -2.62 -1.59
N ILE A 50 -0.38 -2.74 -1.84
CA ILE A 50 0.44 -1.70 -2.50
C ILE A 50 -0.14 -1.38 -3.88
N LYS A 51 -0.37 -2.41 -4.69
CA LYS A 51 -0.93 -2.25 -6.04
C LYS A 51 -2.28 -1.53 -6.02
N LYS A 52 -3.18 -1.86 -5.11
CA LYS A 52 -4.48 -1.20 -4.97
C LYS A 52 -4.33 0.30 -4.65
N VAL A 53 -3.41 0.66 -3.76
CA VAL A 53 -3.14 2.05 -3.41
C VAL A 53 -2.57 2.79 -4.63
N GLU A 54 -1.61 2.20 -5.33
CA GLU A 54 -1.02 2.77 -6.53
C GLU A 54 -2.03 2.98 -7.66
N ASP A 55 -2.84 1.97 -7.96
CA ASP A 55 -3.87 2.05 -9.01
C ASP A 55 -4.91 3.14 -8.67
N THR A 56 -5.27 3.28 -7.39
CA THR A 56 -6.17 4.33 -6.92
C THR A 56 -5.54 5.72 -7.08
N CYS A 57 -4.27 5.90 -6.72
CA CYS A 57 -3.54 7.15 -6.92
C CYS A 57 -3.47 7.53 -8.40
N ARG A 58 -3.09 6.60 -9.27
CA ARG A 58 -3.01 6.82 -10.72
C ARG A 58 -4.36 7.20 -11.32
N ALA A 59 -5.45 6.56 -10.88
CA ALA A 59 -6.80 6.92 -11.32
C ALA A 59 -7.18 8.34 -10.93
N MET A 60 -6.88 8.77 -9.71
CA MET A 60 -7.13 10.13 -9.26
C MET A 60 -6.27 11.16 -9.99
N ILE A 61 -4.97 10.88 -10.22
CA ILE A 61 -4.07 11.74 -11.00
C ILE A 61 -4.62 11.89 -12.42
N SER A 62 -5.01 10.80 -13.08
CA SER A 62 -5.59 10.84 -14.43
C SER A 62 -6.87 11.65 -14.50
N SER A 63 -7.74 11.54 -13.49
CA SER A 63 -8.96 12.34 -13.40
C SER A 63 -8.65 13.84 -13.24
N TYR A 64 -7.72 14.17 -12.35
CA TYR A 64 -7.27 15.54 -12.13
C TYR A 64 -6.68 16.14 -13.41
N GLU A 65 -5.79 15.44 -14.09
CA GLU A 65 -5.16 15.93 -15.33
C GLU A 65 -6.20 16.13 -16.44
N THR A 66 -7.17 15.25 -16.57
CA THR A 66 -8.26 15.39 -17.55
C THR A 66 -9.09 16.65 -17.29
N ASP A 67 -9.49 16.91 -16.06
CA ASP A 67 -10.26 18.09 -15.70
C ASP A 67 -9.39 19.36 -15.81
N ARG A 68 -8.11 19.31 -15.45
CA ARG A 68 -7.16 20.41 -15.61
C ARG A 68 -7.01 20.80 -17.07
N LEU A 69 -6.83 19.82 -17.97
CA LEU A 69 -6.75 20.09 -19.41
C LEU A 69 -8.05 20.70 -19.96
N THR A 70 -9.20 20.23 -19.49
CA THR A 70 -10.49 20.82 -19.89
C THR A 70 -10.61 22.27 -19.43
N TYR A 71 -10.21 22.56 -18.18
CA TYR A 71 -10.15 23.94 -17.68
C TYR A 71 -9.23 24.81 -18.52
N GLU A 72 -7.99 24.40 -18.73
CA GLU A 72 -7.00 25.15 -19.53
C GLU A 72 -7.47 25.39 -20.96
N GLN A 73 -8.18 24.44 -21.56
CA GLN A 73 -8.70 24.56 -22.93
C GLN A 73 -9.78 25.63 -23.08
N TYR A 74 -10.61 25.84 -22.06
CA TYR A 74 -11.83 26.63 -22.19
C TYR A 74 -11.89 27.87 -21.27
N LYS A 75 -10.95 28.05 -20.34
CA LYS A 75 -10.97 29.16 -19.37
C LYS A 75 -11.01 30.54 -20.00
N ASP A 76 -10.38 30.71 -21.16
CA ASP A 76 -10.27 31.97 -21.87
C ASP A 76 -11.22 32.03 -23.10
N SER A 77 -12.24 31.21 -23.16
CA SER A 77 -13.19 31.15 -24.28
C SER A 77 -14.17 32.34 -24.22
N ASP A 78 -14.45 32.96 -25.35
CA ASP A 78 -15.50 33.99 -25.46
C ASP A 78 -16.92 33.41 -25.40
N ASN A 79 -17.10 32.11 -25.40
CA ASN A 79 -18.37 31.40 -25.33
C ASN A 79 -18.72 31.04 -23.89
N GLU A 80 -19.83 31.58 -23.37
CA GLU A 80 -20.30 31.40 -21.99
C GLU A 80 -20.50 29.94 -21.62
N GLU A 81 -20.98 29.11 -22.55
CA GLU A 81 -21.15 27.67 -22.30
C GLU A 81 -19.82 26.97 -22.07
N LYS A 82 -18.79 27.30 -22.88
CA LYS A 82 -17.43 26.77 -22.71
C LYS A 82 -16.75 27.27 -21.44
N GLN A 83 -16.96 28.52 -21.07
CA GLN A 83 -16.51 29.04 -19.77
C GLN A 83 -17.16 28.28 -18.61
N SER A 84 -18.46 27.97 -18.71
CA SER A 84 -19.15 27.14 -17.70
C SER A 84 -18.54 25.73 -17.60
N TRP A 85 -18.13 25.13 -18.72
CA TRP A 85 -17.42 23.83 -18.71
C TRP A 85 -16.07 23.93 -18.00
N ALA A 86 -15.32 25.02 -18.25
CA ALA A 86 -14.05 25.27 -17.58
C ALA A 86 -14.22 25.36 -16.05
N GLU A 87 -15.17 26.18 -15.59
CA GLU A 87 -15.44 26.31 -14.16
C GLU A 87 -15.87 24.98 -13.50
N GLN A 88 -16.71 24.19 -14.17
CA GLN A 88 -17.08 22.87 -13.70
C GLN A 88 -15.88 21.91 -13.64
N ALA A 89 -15.00 21.95 -14.65
CA ALA A 89 -13.78 21.14 -14.66
C ALA A 89 -12.84 21.56 -13.52
N LYS A 90 -12.64 22.87 -13.29
CA LYS A 90 -11.88 23.39 -12.16
C LYS A 90 -12.41 22.89 -10.82
N MET A 91 -13.72 22.95 -10.60
CA MET A 91 -14.33 22.44 -9.38
C MET A 91 -14.09 20.94 -9.17
N ARG A 92 -14.21 20.14 -10.25
CA ARG A 92 -13.96 18.69 -10.16
C ARG A 92 -12.49 18.40 -9.90
N ALA A 93 -11.58 19.08 -10.60
CA ALA A 93 -10.13 18.97 -10.39
C ALA A 93 -9.78 19.28 -8.93
N ASN A 94 -10.26 20.39 -8.39
CA ASN A 94 -9.99 20.80 -7.02
C ASN A 94 -10.60 19.84 -5.98
N LYS A 95 -11.75 19.24 -6.26
CA LYS A 95 -12.31 18.17 -5.44
C LYS A 95 -11.40 16.93 -5.47
N THR A 96 -10.88 16.57 -6.63
CA THR A 96 -9.95 15.44 -6.77
C THR A 96 -8.65 15.71 -6.02
N VAL A 97 -8.12 16.94 -6.06
CA VAL A 97 -6.95 17.37 -5.27
C VAL A 97 -7.17 17.12 -3.78
N ALA A 98 -8.30 17.58 -3.24
CA ALA A 98 -8.61 17.39 -1.82
C ALA A 98 -8.67 15.90 -1.45
N THR A 99 -9.35 15.09 -2.27
CA THR A 99 -9.48 13.65 -2.05
C THR A 99 -8.13 12.94 -2.15
N TYR A 100 -7.35 13.26 -3.18
CA TYR A 100 -6.02 12.68 -3.40
C TYR A 100 -5.06 12.98 -2.26
N ASN A 101 -4.96 14.26 -1.87
CA ASN A 101 -4.04 14.68 -0.82
C ASN A 101 -4.36 14.00 0.51
N ASN A 102 -5.64 13.83 0.84
CA ASN A 102 -6.05 13.07 2.02
C ASN A 102 -5.70 11.58 1.88
N TYR A 103 -5.97 10.99 0.72
CA TYR A 103 -5.69 9.58 0.45
C TYR A 103 -4.20 9.24 0.56
N ILE A 104 -3.31 10.12 0.07
CA ILE A 104 -1.86 9.97 0.20
C ILE A 104 -1.45 10.00 1.68
N LEU A 105 -1.98 10.94 2.47
CA LEU A 105 -1.68 11.02 3.90
C LEU A 105 -2.06 9.74 4.65
N GLU A 106 -3.20 9.13 4.29
CA GLU A 106 -3.69 7.92 4.93
C GLU A 106 -2.96 6.65 4.51
N ASN A 107 -2.42 6.60 3.28
CA ASN A 107 -1.95 5.35 2.67
C ASN A 107 -0.46 5.32 2.32
N SER A 108 0.28 6.42 2.46
CA SER A 108 1.70 6.50 2.08
C SER A 108 2.62 5.53 2.81
N PHE A 109 2.18 5.01 3.97
CA PHE A 109 2.93 4.02 4.75
C PHE A 109 3.21 2.71 3.99
N VAL A 110 2.40 2.37 2.97
CA VAL A 110 2.56 1.11 2.20
C VAL A 110 3.87 1.06 1.40
N TRP A 111 4.48 2.21 1.11
CA TRP A 111 5.69 2.27 0.28
C TRP A 111 6.99 2.31 1.08
N GLU A 112 6.95 2.47 2.39
CA GLU A 112 8.16 2.52 3.23
C GLU A 112 9.27 3.45 2.63
N GLU A 113 8.88 4.66 2.21
CA GLU A 113 9.73 5.66 1.54
C GLU A 113 10.04 5.40 0.05
N ASN A 114 9.62 4.28 -0.54
CA ASN A 114 9.83 3.96 -1.96
C ASN A 114 8.61 4.30 -2.84
N VAL A 115 8.11 5.52 -2.76
CA VAL A 115 6.97 5.99 -3.56
C VAL A 115 7.31 5.94 -5.06
N PRO A 116 6.45 5.35 -5.93
CA PRO A 116 6.65 5.36 -7.37
C PRO A 116 6.76 6.78 -7.92
N ARG A 117 7.62 6.98 -8.93
CA ARG A 117 7.90 8.31 -9.51
C ARG A 117 6.71 8.98 -10.17
N ASP A 118 5.73 8.20 -10.59
CA ASP A 118 4.49 8.64 -11.23
C ASP A 118 3.36 8.96 -10.23
N ILE A 119 3.63 8.79 -8.93
CA ILE A 119 2.71 9.12 -7.84
C ILE A 119 3.23 10.34 -7.09
N TYR A 120 2.47 11.41 -7.14
CA TYR A 120 2.85 12.67 -6.50
C TYR A 120 2.56 12.63 -4.99
N GLY A 121 3.46 13.19 -4.20
CA GLY A 121 3.22 13.33 -2.74
C GLY A 121 2.07 14.29 -2.42
N LYS A 122 1.72 15.17 -3.36
CA LYS A 122 0.65 16.15 -3.25
C LYS A 122 0.26 16.65 -4.66
N LEU A 123 -1.04 16.88 -4.88
CA LEU A 123 -1.54 17.64 -6.03
C LEU A 123 -1.83 19.08 -5.61
N GLU A 124 -1.63 20.01 -6.53
CA GLU A 124 -1.89 21.45 -6.31
C GLU A 124 -3.27 21.84 -6.83
N TYR A 125 -3.92 22.77 -6.12
CA TYR A 125 -5.20 23.32 -6.54
C TYR A 125 -5.04 24.21 -7.78
N ILE A 126 -6.04 24.20 -8.64
CA ILE A 126 -6.16 25.16 -9.75
C ILE A 126 -6.70 26.47 -9.17
N GLU A 127 -5.97 27.56 -9.35
CA GLU A 127 -6.33 28.92 -8.91
C GLU A 127 -7.35 29.60 -9.84
#